data_5deedd0a2acbd2b473eb0f8d75ae9c7e
#
_entry.id   5deedd0a2acbd2b473eb0f8d75ae9c7e
#
_cell.length_a   1.000
_cell.length_b   1.000
_cell.length_c   1.000
_cell.angle_alpha   90.00
_cell.angle_beta   90.00
_cell.angle_gamma   90.00
#
_symmetry.space_group_name_H-M   'P 1'
#
loop_
_entity.id
_entity.type
_entity.pdbx_description
1 polymer ?
#
loop_
_entity_poly.entity_id
_entity_poly.type
_entity_poly.pdbx_seq_one_letter_code
_entity_poly.pdbx_strand_id
1 'polypeptide(L)'
;MELREKTVESRVVYRGVIVNVRMDRAELVNGKVVNREVVEHPGGVCVLPLHSDGTVTVVRQFRYPFQQVVTELPAGKLERGEDHRLFGLRELEEEVGMIPGEFLYLGCLYTSPGFSDEVLHMYLARDLRQGRVHPDEDEFLETDRLPLSELKEQVMRGEIRDAKTVALVLKAAQYLDL
;
A
#
# COMPACT_ATOMS: atom_id res chain seq x y z
N MET A 1 25.05 20.03 -6.67
CA MET A 1 24.76 19.40 -7.98
C MET A 1 23.24 19.29 -8.09
N GLU A 2 22.66 19.84 -9.16
CA GLU A 2 21.22 19.62 -9.43
C GLU A 2 21.03 18.20 -9.97
N LEU A 3 20.08 17.44 -9.41
CA LEU A 3 19.80 16.05 -9.82
C LEU A 3 18.51 15.93 -10.66
N ARG A 4 17.93 17.08 -11.06
CA ARG A 4 16.66 17.11 -11.80
C ARG A 4 16.89 16.71 -13.25
N GLU A 5 16.06 15.78 -13.74
CA GLU A 5 15.93 15.46 -15.16
C GLU A 5 14.77 16.26 -15.78
N LYS A 6 14.90 16.64 -17.03
CA LYS A 6 13.88 17.38 -17.77
C LYS A 6 13.21 16.48 -18.80
N THR A 7 11.90 16.32 -18.72
CA THR A 7 11.15 15.60 -19.75
C THR A 7 11.18 16.40 -21.07
N VAL A 8 11.67 15.78 -22.12
CA VAL A 8 11.75 16.33 -23.48
C VAL A 8 10.56 15.88 -24.33
N GLU A 9 10.15 14.63 -24.17
CA GLU A 9 9.05 14.00 -24.87
C GLU A 9 8.40 12.95 -23.99
N SER A 10 7.09 12.79 -24.08
CA SER A 10 6.33 11.77 -23.36
C SER A 10 5.26 11.16 -24.24
N ARG A 11 5.11 9.83 -24.21
CA ARG A 11 4.02 9.13 -24.90
C ARG A 11 3.50 7.97 -24.05
N VAL A 12 2.20 7.81 -24.00
CA VAL A 12 1.57 6.63 -23.42
C VAL A 12 1.71 5.46 -24.40
N VAL A 13 2.26 4.33 -23.93
CA VAL A 13 2.47 3.11 -24.72
C VAL A 13 1.51 2.00 -24.37
N TYR A 14 0.90 2.05 -23.17
CA TYR A 14 -0.13 1.11 -22.74
C TYR A 14 -1.15 1.81 -21.82
N ARG A 15 -2.43 1.49 -22.00
CA ARG A 15 -3.53 1.89 -21.11
C ARG A 15 -4.23 0.63 -20.61
N GLY A 16 -4.08 0.35 -19.32
CA GLY A 16 -4.71 -0.79 -18.64
C GLY A 16 -5.84 -0.35 -17.71
N VAL A 17 -6.43 -1.32 -17.04
CA VAL A 17 -7.46 -1.09 -16.02
C VAL A 17 -6.84 -0.52 -14.74
N ILE A 18 -5.68 -1.05 -14.33
CA ILE A 18 -4.99 -0.66 -13.10
C ILE A 18 -3.92 0.39 -13.39
N VAL A 19 -3.06 0.13 -14.37
CA VAL A 19 -1.88 0.97 -14.66
C VAL A 19 -1.88 1.46 -16.09
N ASN A 20 -1.29 2.63 -16.30
CA ASN A 20 -0.84 3.07 -17.61
C ASN A 20 0.68 2.99 -17.66
N VAL A 21 1.23 2.76 -18.85
CA VAL A 21 2.68 2.84 -19.05
C VAL A 21 2.96 3.93 -20.08
N ARG A 22 3.86 4.84 -19.72
CA ARG A 22 4.38 5.82 -20.64
C ARG A 22 5.89 5.66 -20.84
N MET A 23 6.34 6.05 -21.97
CA MET A 23 7.76 6.15 -22.30
C MET A 23 8.11 7.62 -22.49
N ASP A 24 9.06 8.08 -21.69
CA ASP A 24 9.56 9.46 -21.71
C ASP A 24 10.99 9.48 -22.27
N ARG A 25 11.32 10.59 -22.94
CA ARG A 25 12.70 10.98 -23.19
C ARG A 25 13.08 12.08 -22.21
N ALA A 26 14.09 11.84 -21.42
CA ALA A 26 14.52 12.75 -20.37
C ALA A 26 15.96 13.23 -20.62
N GLU A 27 16.17 14.53 -20.50
CA GLU A 27 17.48 15.16 -20.55
C GLU A 27 18.09 15.14 -19.15
N LEU A 28 19.24 14.52 -19.03
CA LEU A 28 20.04 14.46 -17.82
C LEU A 28 20.79 15.79 -17.58
N VAL A 29 21.31 15.96 -16.36
CA VAL A 29 22.10 17.15 -15.95
C VAL A 29 23.35 17.41 -16.83
N ASN A 30 23.83 16.38 -17.52
CA ASN A 30 24.97 16.48 -18.46
C ASN A 30 24.56 16.71 -19.93
N GLY A 31 23.25 16.96 -20.19
CA GLY A 31 22.70 17.19 -21.53
C GLY A 31 22.40 15.92 -22.34
N LYS A 32 22.73 14.72 -21.80
CA LYS A 32 22.42 13.46 -22.49
C LYS A 32 20.92 13.17 -22.40
N VAL A 33 20.30 12.80 -23.52
CA VAL A 33 18.90 12.35 -23.55
C VAL A 33 18.84 10.84 -23.45
N VAL A 34 18.02 10.34 -22.51
CA VAL A 34 17.80 8.91 -22.22
C VAL A 34 16.33 8.57 -22.19
N ASN A 35 15.99 7.29 -22.33
CA ASN A 35 14.63 6.82 -22.15
C ASN A 35 14.33 6.56 -20.67
N ARG A 36 13.06 6.81 -20.28
CA ARG A 36 12.48 6.47 -18.99
C ARG A 36 11.16 5.77 -19.23
N GLU A 37 10.98 4.60 -18.60
CA GLU A 37 9.71 3.90 -18.55
C GLU A 37 9.02 4.26 -17.23
N VAL A 38 7.76 4.67 -17.29
CA VAL A 38 7.00 5.06 -16.11
C VAL A 38 5.69 4.32 -16.09
N VAL A 39 5.46 3.58 -15.01
CA VAL A 39 4.18 2.96 -14.67
C VAL A 39 3.41 3.97 -13.83
N GLU A 40 2.33 4.51 -14.40
CA GLU A 40 1.41 5.41 -13.71
C GLU A 40 0.37 4.60 -12.93
N HIS A 41 0.30 4.83 -11.62
CA HIS A 41 -0.63 4.18 -10.70
C HIS A 41 -1.38 5.22 -9.86
N PRO A 42 -2.68 5.06 -9.58
CA PRO A 42 -3.43 6.05 -8.79
C PRO A 42 -2.99 6.15 -7.32
N GLY A 43 -2.18 5.22 -6.85
CA GLY A 43 -1.78 5.11 -5.46
C GLY A 43 -2.66 4.14 -4.67
N GLY A 44 -2.42 4.05 -3.37
CA GLY A 44 -3.17 3.17 -2.49
C GLY A 44 -3.08 3.58 -1.02
N VAL A 45 -3.84 2.86 -0.20
CA VAL A 45 -3.82 2.99 1.25
C VAL A 45 -3.60 1.61 1.86
N CYS A 46 -2.80 1.55 2.91
CA CYS A 46 -2.61 0.37 3.74
C CYS A 46 -2.92 0.73 5.19
N VAL A 47 -3.67 -0.12 5.88
CA VAL A 47 -4.13 0.12 7.24
C VAL A 47 -3.67 -1.01 8.14
N LEU A 48 -3.11 -0.69 9.33
CA LEU A 48 -2.83 -1.64 10.40
C LEU A 48 -3.94 -1.53 11.45
N PRO A 49 -4.89 -2.49 11.48
CA PRO A 49 -5.97 -2.49 12.49
C PRO A 49 -5.47 -3.17 13.76
N LEU A 50 -5.13 -2.35 14.77
CA LEU A 50 -4.64 -2.80 16.07
C LEU A 50 -5.78 -2.90 17.08
N HIS A 51 -6.03 -4.10 17.59
CA HIS A 51 -7.01 -4.37 18.64
C HIS A 51 -6.47 -4.05 20.03
N SER A 52 -7.39 -3.88 20.98
CA SER A 52 -7.05 -3.58 22.38
C SER A 52 -6.26 -4.68 23.10
N ASP A 53 -6.29 -5.90 22.59
CA ASP A 53 -5.52 -7.05 23.09
C ASP A 53 -4.11 -7.16 22.45
N GLY A 54 -3.71 -6.18 21.64
CA GLY A 54 -2.41 -6.16 20.95
C GLY A 54 -2.33 -7.03 19.70
N THR A 55 -3.45 -7.59 19.23
CA THR A 55 -3.50 -8.31 17.96
C THR A 55 -3.81 -7.38 16.80
N VAL A 56 -3.38 -7.76 15.59
CA VAL A 56 -3.60 -7.07 14.32
C VAL A 56 -4.42 -7.96 13.41
N THR A 57 -5.46 -7.41 12.78
CA THR A 57 -6.16 -8.11 11.70
C THR A 57 -5.32 -8.07 10.43
N VAL A 58 -5.07 -9.23 9.85
CA VAL A 58 -4.40 -9.43 8.56
C VAL A 58 -5.36 -10.07 7.58
N VAL A 59 -5.09 -9.89 6.31
CA VAL A 59 -5.80 -10.54 5.20
C VAL A 59 -4.89 -11.50 4.47
N ARG A 60 -5.46 -12.56 3.91
CA ARG A 60 -4.78 -13.51 3.04
C ARG A 60 -5.47 -13.46 1.68
N GLN A 61 -4.71 -13.12 0.65
CA GLN A 61 -5.22 -12.92 -0.70
C GLN A 61 -4.30 -13.60 -1.72
N PHE A 62 -4.89 -14.21 -2.76
CA PHE A 62 -4.13 -14.73 -3.88
C PHE A 62 -3.60 -13.59 -4.74
N ARG A 63 -2.28 -13.48 -4.86
CA ARG A 63 -1.63 -12.48 -5.70
C ARG A 63 -1.19 -13.10 -7.02
N TYR A 64 -1.98 -12.86 -8.06
CA TYR A 64 -1.79 -13.45 -9.38
C TYR A 64 -0.35 -13.30 -9.94
N PRO A 65 0.35 -12.16 -9.83
CA PRO A 65 1.71 -12.04 -10.34
C PRO A 65 2.71 -13.00 -9.68
N PHE A 66 2.46 -13.39 -8.43
CA PHE A 66 3.32 -14.31 -7.66
C PHE A 66 2.80 -15.73 -7.62
N GLN A 67 1.56 -15.98 -8.12
CA GLN A 67 0.90 -17.29 -8.12
C GLN A 67 0.86 -17.93 -6.73
N GLN A 68 0.64 -17.13 -5.70
CA GLN A 68 0.59 -17.60 -4.31
C GLN A 68 -0.37 -16.76 -3.45
N VAL A 69 -0.82 -17.35 -2.34
CA VAL A 69 -1.52 -16.63 -1.29
C VAL A 69 -0.49 -15.85 -0.47
N VAL A 70 -0.75 -14.56 -0.26
CA VAL A 70 0.12 -13.64 0.50
C VAL A 70 -0.64 -13.15 1.72
N THR A 71 0.05 -13.09 2.85
CA THR A 71 -0.46 -12.46 4.07
C THR A 71 -0.10 -10.98 4.04
N GLU A 72 -1.11 -10.14 4.17
CA GLU A 72 -1.01 -8.69 4.02
C GLU A 72 -1.81 -7.95 5.09
N LEU A 73 -1.55 -6.68 5.28
CA LEU A 73 -2.48 -5.78 5.96
C LEU A 73 -3.57 -5.33 4.99
N PRO A 74 -4.80 -5.05 5.48
CA PRO A 74 -5.87 -4.47 4.68
C PRO A 74 -5.40 -3.28 3.85
N ALA A 75 -5.72 -3.26 2.55
CA ALA A 75 -5.21 -2.25 1.64
C ALA A 75 -5.99 -2.18 0.34
N GLY A 76 -6.29 -0.97 -0.11
CA GLY A 76 -6.99 -0.74 -1.37
C GLY A 76 -6.27 0.24 -2.30
N LYS A 77 -6.69 0.20 -3.56
CA LYS A 77 -6.20 1.08 -4.63
C LYS A 77 -7.09 2.31 -4.73
N LEU A 78 -6.51 3.50 -4.56
CA LEU A 78 -7.21 4.78 -4.72
C LEU A 78 -7.79 4.96 -6.13
N GLU A 79 -8.90 5.69 -6.21
CA GLU A 79 -9.30 6.33 -7.45
C GLU A 79 -8.59 7.67 -7.61
N ARG A 80 -8.49 8.17 -8.85
CA ARG A 80 -7.80 9.45 -9.11
C ARG A 80 -8.50 10.62 -8.43
N GLY A 81 -7.78 11.29 -7.51
CA GLY A 81 -8.29 12.45 -6.77
C GLY A 81 -9.10 12.10 -5.53
N GLU A 82 -9.19 10.83 -5.18
CA GLU A 82 -9.86 10.39 -3.95
C GLU A 82 -9.03 10.79 -2.71
N ASP A 83 -9.73 11.19 -1.65
CA ASP A 83 -9.10 11.46 -0.37
C ASP A 83 -8.65 10.16 0.29
N HIS A 84 -7.35 9.98 0.44
CA HIS A 84 -6.75 8.74 0.94
C HIS A 84 -7.16 8.39 2.38
N ARG A 85 -7.58 9.37 3.20
CA ARG A 85 -8.04 9.11 4.57
C ARG A 85 -9.46 8.53 4.55
N LEU A 86 -10.36 9.13 3.77
CA LEU A 86 -11.74 8.64 3.64
C LEU A 86 -11.77 7.27 2.98
N PHE A 87 -10.96 7.08 1.94
CA PHE A 87 -10.77 5.80 1.29
C PHE A 87 -10.30 4.72 2.26
N GLY A 88 -9.24 4.97 3.03
CA GLY A 88 -8.72 3.97 3.97
C GLY A 88 -9.71 3.60 5.09
N LEU A 89 -10.58 4.52 5.51
CA LEU A 89 -11.67 4.22 6.45
C LEU A 89 -12.72 3.30 5.81
N ARG A 90 -13.07 3.53 4.56
CA ARG A 90 -14.02 2.73 3.79
C ARG A 90 -13.47 1.32 3.55
N GLU A 91 -12.26 1.19 3.05
CA GLU A 91 -11.59 -0.11 2.81
C GLU A 91 -11.47 -0.95 4.08
N LEU A 92 -11.12 -0.33 5.20
CA LEU A 92 -11.05 -1.03 6.47
C LEU A 92 -12.41 -1.62 6.91
N GLU A 93 -13.51 -0.92 6.64
CA GLU A 93 -14.84 -1.44 6.91
C GLU A 93 -15.24 -2.51 5.90
N GLU A 94 -15.02 -2.29 4.60
CA GLU A 94 -15.42 -3.19 3.51
C GLU A 94 -14.70 -4.53 3.59
N GLU A 95 -13.37 -4.54 3.71
CA GLU A 95 -12.56 -5.76 3.73
C GLU A 95 -12.66 -6.54 5.05
N VAL A 96 -12.61 -5.86 6.20
CA VAL A 96 -12.48 -6.53 7.50
C VAL A 96 -13.55 -6.17 8.52
N GLY A 97 -14.53 -5.33 8.16
CA GLY A 97 -15.66 -4.97 9.02
C GLY A 97 -15.25 -4.17 10.26
N MET A 98 -14.26 -3.29 10.16
CA MET A 98 -13.75 -2.53 11.29
C MET A 98 -13.92 -1.02 11.11
N ILE A 99 -14.45 -0.35 12.14
CA ILE A 99 -14.59 1.10 12.19
C ILE A 99 -13.68 1.63 13.32
N PRO A 100 -12.64 2.42 13.01
CA PRO A 100 -11.72 2.89 14.03
C PRO A 100 -12.25 4.13 14.76
N GLY A 101 -12.00 4.23 16.07
CA GLY A 101 -12.16 5.45 16.85
C GLY A 101 -10.98 6.40 16.67
N GLU A 102 -9.79 5.84 16.43
CA GLU A 102 -8.57 6.58 16.11
C GLU A 102 -7.97 6.08 14.80
N PHE A 103 -7.69 7.00 13.87
CA PHE A 103 -7.12 6.70 12.55
C PHE A 103 -5.93 7.62 12.30
N LEU A 104 -4.73 7.12 12.61
CA LEU A 104 -3.50 7.87 12.64
C LEU A 104 -2.70 7.68 11.36
N TYR A 105 -2.37 8.79 10.69
CA TYR A 105 -1.51 8.78 9.52
C TYR A 105 -0.04 8.60 9.90
N LEU A 106 0.57 7.52 9.43
CA LEU A 106 1.98 7.22 9.65
C LEU A 106 2.89 7.61 8.47
N GLY A 107 2.38 8.36 7.50
CA GLY A 107 3.12 8.82 6.34
C GLY A 107 2.86 7.97 5.09
N CYS A 108 3.62 8.21 4.05
CA CYS A 108 3.54 7.46 2.80
C CYS A 108 4.89 6.82 2.45
N LEU A 109 4.85 5.92 1.46
CA LEU A 109 6.04 5.35 0.83
C LEU A 109 5.87 5.32 -0.69
N TYR A 110 6.98 5.26 -1.40
CA TYR A 110 7.05 4.98 -2.83
C TYR A 110 7.41 3.50 -3.00
N THR A 111 6.56 2.76 -3.70
CA THR A 111 6.70 1.29 -3.82
C THR A 111 7.88 0.89 -4.70
N SER A 112 8.01 1.53 -5.84
CA SER A 112 9.05 1.24 -6.86
C SER A 112 9.50 2.50 -7.57
N PRO A 113 10.17 3.46 -6.87
CA PRO A 113 10.44 4.82 -7.38
C PRO A 113 11.36 4.86 -8.61
N GLY A 114 11.96 3.74 -8.99
CA GLY A 114 12.77 3.63 -10.20
C GLY A 114 11.96 3.62 -11.50
N PHE A 115 10.68 3.23 -11.44
CA PHE A 115 9.83 3.14 -12.63
C PHE A 115 8.33 3.35 -12.39
N SER A 116 7.87 3.44 -11.14
CA SER A 116 6.47 3.68 -10.80
C SER A 116 6.32 4.96 -10.01
N ASP A 117 5.22 5.68 -10.25
CA ASP A 117 4.81 6.85 -9.48
C ASP A 117 3.82 6.52 -8.36
N GLU A 118 3.63 5.23 -8.06
CA GLU A 118 2.75 4.79 -6.99
C GLU A 118 3.16 5.35 -5.63
N VAL A 119 2.21 6.01 -4.97
CA VAL A 119 2.32 6.47 -3.58
C VAL A 119 1.36 5.65 -2.74
N LEU A 120 1.87 5.03 -1.68
CA LEU A 120 1.07 4.27 -0.74
C LEU A 120 1.00 5.00 0.60
N HIS A 121 -0.20 5.32 1.06
CA HIS A 121 -0.46 5.97 2.34
C HIS A 121 -0.66 4.92 3.44
N MET A 122 -0.06 5.15 4.61
CA MET A 122 -0.03 4.19 5.72
C MET A 122 -0.78 4.74 6.93
N TYR A 123 -1.68 3.93 7.48
CA TYR A 123 -2.48 4.27 8.65
C TYR A 123 -2.40 3.21 9.75
N LEU A 124 -2.38 3.67 11.00
CA LEU A 124 -2.65 2.87 12.17
C LEU A 124 -4.08 3.15 12.62
N ALA A 125 -4.90 2.09 12.72
CA ALA A 125 -6.28 2.16 13.19
C ALA A 125 -6.38 1.53 14.58
N ARG A 126 -6.96 2.25 15.55
CA ARG A 126 -7.18 1.81 16.94
C ARG A 126 -8.61 2.10 17.39
N ASP A 127 -8.96 1.63 18.58
CA ASP A 127 -10.32 1.76 19.15
C ASP A 127 -11.38 1.21 18.18
N LEU A 128 -11.10 -0.01 17.70
CA LEU A 128 -11.86 -0.66 16.65
C LEU A 128 -13.24 -1.08 17.16
N ARG A 129 -14.27 -0.74 16.41
CA ARG A 129 -15.64 -1.19 16.60
C ARG A 129 -16.06 -2.05 15.42
N GLN A 130 -17.00 -2.97 15.65
CA GLN A 130 -17.56 -3.82 14.61
C GLN A 130 -18.40 -2.98 13.65
N GLY A 131 -18.07 -3.04 12.38
CA GLY A 131 -18.82 -2.57 11.22
C GLY A 131 -19.37 -3.74 10.41
N ARG A 132 -19.57 -3.54 9.13
CA ARG A 132 -20.08 -4.56 8.20
C ARG A 132 -19.01 -4.90 7.17
N VAL A 133 -18.81 -6.19 6.92
CA VAL A 133 -17.97 -6.67 5.82
C VAL A 133 -18.79 -6.64 4.53
N HIS A 134 -18.29 -5.99 3.49
CA HIS A 134 -18.86 -6.01 2.14
C HIS A 134 -17.73 -5.90 1.10
N PRO A 135 -16.90 -6.94 0.96
CA PRO A 135 -15.84 -6.95 -0.04
C PRO A 135 -16.48 -6.86 -1.44
N ASP A 136 -15.71 -6.39 -2.40
CA ASP A 136 -16.10 -6.38 -3.80
C ASP A 136 -16.37 -7.81 -4.30
N GLU A 137 -17.24 -7.98 -5.31
CA GLU A 137 -17.68 -9.31 -5.80
C GLU A 137 -16.52 -10.18 -6.32
N ASP A 138 -15.40 -9.58 -6.71
CA ASP A 138 -14.19 -10.23 -7.20
C ASP A 138 -13.05 -10.29 -6.15
N GLU A 139 -13.29 -9.85 -4.91
CA GLU A 139 -12.35 -9.92 -3.80
C GLU A 139 -12.61 -11.15 -2.91
N PHE A 140 -11.69 -12.10 -2.97
CA PHE A 140 -11.69 -13.30 -2.13
C PHE A 140 -10.61 -13.19 -1.07
N LEU A 141 -11.00 -12.73 0.13
CA LEU A 141 -10.12 -12.51 1.27
C LEU A 141 -10.44 -13.49 2.39
N GLU A 142 -9.40 -14.03 3.01
CA GLU A 142 -9.49 -14.67 4.33
C GLU A 142 -8.89 -13.72 5.36
N THR A 143 -9.56 -13.54 6.49
CA THR A 143 -9.05 -12.72 7.60
C THR A 143 -8.48 -13.59 8.70
N ASP A 144 -7.41 -13.13 9.35
CA ASP A 144 -6.82 -13.76 10.53
C ASP A 144 -6.37 -12.67 11.52
N ARG A 145 -6.04 -13.07 12.74
CA ARG A 145 -5.56 -12.17 13.79
C ARG A 145 -4.26 -12.69 14.38
N LEU A 146 -3.23 -11.87 14.36
CA LEU A 146 -1.90 -12.17 14.88
C LEU A 146 -1.48 -11.11 15.90
N PRO A 147 -0.78 -11.48 16.99
CA PRO A 147 -0.12 -10.49 17.84
C PRO A 147 0.83 -9.61 17.00
N LEU A 148 0.87 -8.29 17.25
CA LEU A 148 1.77 -7.39 16.53
C LEU A 148 3.23 -7.80 16.68
N SER A 149 3.62 -8.32 17.85
CA SER A 149 4.95 -8.86 18.10
C SER A 149 5.28 -10.06 17.20
N GLU A 150 4.35 -11.00 17.06
CA GLU A 150 4.53 -12.15 16.15
C GLU A 150 4.60 -11.71 14.69
N LEU A 151 3.72 -10.79 14.27
CA LEU A 151 3.73 -10.26 12.91
C LEU A 151 5.05 -9.55 12.60
N LYS A 152 5.59 -8.79 13.56
CA LYS A 152 6.94 -8.17 13.46
C LYS A 152 8.04 -9.22 13.31
N GLU A 153 7.98 -10.30 14.08
CA GLU A 153 8.96 -11.39 13.96
C GLU A 153 8.87 -12.10 12.61
N GLN A 154 7.67 -12.36 12.09
CA GLN A 154 7.46 -12.94 10.75
C GLN A 154 8.03 -12.04 9.66
N VAL A 155 7.88 -10.71 9.79
CA VAL A 155 8.54 -9.72 8.91
C VAL A 155 10.06 -9.89 8.99
N MET A 156 10.63 -9.94 10.19
CA MET A 156 12.08 -10.05 10.38
C MET A 156 12.67 -11.38 9.89
N ARG A 157 11.89 -12.46 9.94
CA ARG A 157 12.28 -13.76 9.35
C ARG A 157 12.06 -13.84 7.83
N GLY A 158 11.45 -12.82 7.20
CA GLY A 158 11.14 -12.79 5.76
C GLY A 158 9.98 -13.70 5.34
N GLU A 159 9.14 -14.08 6.27
CA GLU A 159 7.90 -14.84 6.03
C GLU A 159 6.84 -13.91 5.43
N ILE A 160 6.69 -12.72 5.97
CA ILE A 160 5.91 -11.62 5.38
C ILE A 160 6.78 -10.88 4.37
N ARG A 161 6.35 -10.85 3.10
CA ARG A 161 7.13 -10.30 1.99
C ARG A 161 6.47 -9.13 1.29
N ASP A 162 5.21 -8.86 1.57
CA ASP A 162 4.49 -7.73 1.02
C ASP A 162 5.07 -6.41 1.55
N ALA A 163 5.58 -5.56 0.65
CA ALA A 163 6.35 -4.38 1.01
C ALA A 163 5.57 -3.38 1.88
N LYS A 164 4.27 -3.16 1.58
CA LYS A 164 3.43 -2.25 2.37
C LYS A 164 3.22 -2.76 3.79
N THR A 165 3.00 -4.07 3.93
CA THR A 165 2.83 -4.74 5.23
C THR A 165 4.12 -4.68 6.04
N VAL A 166 5.25 -5.02 5.43
CA VAL A 166 6.58 -4.93 6.08
C VAL A 166 6.82 -3.52 6.60
N ALA A 167 6.65 -2.51 5.76
CA ALA A 167 6.91 -1.13 6.13
C ALA A 167 5.99 -0.64 7.25
N LEU A 168 4.69 -0.92 7.14
CA LEU A 168 3.71 -0.44 8.11
C LEU A 168 3.82 -1.17 9.46
N VAL A 169 4.05 -2.48 9.47
CA VAL A 169 4.27 -3.26 10.70
C VAL A 169 5.47 -2.72 11.47
N LEU A 170 6.62 -2.55 10.82
CA LEU A 170 7.82 -2.06 11.48
C LEU A 170 7.64 -0.61 11.96
N LYS A 171 6.99 0.23 11.18
CA LYS A 171 6.74 1.62 11.54
C LYS A 171 5.75 1.76 12.70
N ALA A 172 4.68 0.95 12.71
CA ALA A 172 3.72 0.92 13.80
C ALA A 172 4.35 0.36 15.08
N ALA A 173 5.13 -0.72 14.99
CA ALA A 173 5.84 -1.27 16.14
C ALA A 173 6.79 -0.23 16.76
N GLN A 174 7.56 0.48 15.94
CA GLN A 174 8.45 1.55 16.43
C GLN A 174 7.66 2.72 17.03
N TYR A 175 6.52 3.10 16.45
CA TYR A 175 5.65 4.16 16.99
C TYR A 175 5.06 3.80 18.36
N LEU A 176 4.84 2.51 18.62
CA LEU A 176 4.25 1.96 19.85
C LEU A 176 5.31 1.52 20.88
N ASP A 177 6.60 1.76 20.62
CA ASP A 177 7.72 1.34 21.45
C ASP A 177 7.78 -0.20 21.69
N LEU A 178 7.46 -1.00 20.65
CA LEU A 178 7.42 -2.47 20.65
C LEU A 178 8.55 -3.11 19.84
#